data_c72e7c108ea412a3e482500f18ee8127
#
_entry.id   c72e7c108ea412a3e482500f18ee8127
#
_cell.length_a   1.000
_cell.length_b   1.000
_cell.length_c   1.000
_cell.angle_alpha   90.00
_cell.angle_beta   90.00
_cell.angle_gamma   90.00
#
_symmetry.space_group_name_H-M   'P 1'
#
loop_
_entity.id
_entity.type
_entity.pdbx_description
1 polymer ?
#
loop_
_entity_poly.entity_id
_entity_poly.type
_entity_poly.pdbx_seq_one_letter_code
_entity_poly.pdbx_strand_id
1 'polypeptide(L)'
;MTHHDDANQPEYLRRIRSFVLREGRMTPAQQRAFDEHWTRFGIDYTGTAQDYAARFGRTAPLVLEIGFGNGEALAWASEHDLARDFIGVEVHGPGVGRLMNALAARDAANVRLYKHDAVEVLEREIPEGALTEARIWFPDPWHKKRHNKRRIIQPDFVALLASRMAPNGLLHLATDWQPYAEHMLEVMESAPAWRNAIGPGQCAEKPAWRIETHFERRGLRLGHGVWDLLYRKA
;
A
#
# COMPACT_ATOMS: atom_id res chain seq x y z
N MET A 1 9.64 4.71 -20.85
CA MET A 1 9.49 3.23 -20.77
C MET A 1 10.89 2.65 -20.63
N THR A 2 11.35 2.49 -19.43
CA THR A 2 12.58 1.74 -19.15
C THR A 2 12.23 0.70 -18.11
N HIS A 3 11.89 -0.51 -18.60
CA HIS A 3 11.99 -1.70 -17.78
C HIS A 3 13.47 -1.81 -17.39
N HIS A 4 13.79 -1.55 -16.12
CA HIS A 4 15.11 -1.87 -15.62
C HIS A 4 15.29 -3.38 -15.74
N ASP A 5 16.31 -3.77 -16.52
CA ASP A 5 16.72 -5.13 -16.84
C ASP A 5 17.16 -5.92 -15.59
N ASP A 6 16.19 -6.42 -14.81
CA ASP A 6 16.42 -7.53 -13.88
C ASP A 6 16.73 -8.85 -14.64
N ALA A 7 16.61 -8.84 -15.96
CA ALA A 7 16.77 -10.05 -16.78
C ALA A 7 18.22 -10.59 -16.81
N ASN A 8 19.23 -9.79 -16.45
CA ASN A 8 20.63 -10.15 -16.57
C ASN A 8 21.36 -10.35 -15.22
N GLN A 9 20.64 -10.30 -14.09
CA GLN A 9 21.24 -10.65 -12.80
C GLN A 9 21.16 -12.16 -12.56
N PRO A 10 22.20 -12.79 -11.95
CA PRO A 10 22.16 -14.19 -11.54
C PRO A 10 20.92 -14.44 -10.67
N GLU A 11 20.23 -15.57 -10.87
CA GLU A 11 18.95 -15.90 -10.24
C GLU A 11 18.94 -15.78 -8.70
N TYR A 12 20.11 -15.99 -8.06
CA TYR A 12 20.30 -15.85 -6.62
C TYR A 12 20.42 -14.39 -6.13
N LEU A 13 20.62 -13.42 -7.05
CA LEU A 13 20.66 -11.98 -6.73
C LEU A 13 19.34 -11.28 -7.02
N ARG A 14 18.36 -11.98 -7.64
CA ARG A 14 17.06 -11.38 -7.90
C ARG A 14 16.29 -11.20 -6.60
N ARG A 15 15.91 -9.97 -6.31
CA ARG A 15 15.05 -9.64 -5.18
C ARG A 15 13.77 -10.47 -5.22
N ILE A 16 13.40 -11.08 -4.09
CA ILE A 16 12.14 -11.81 -3.95
C ILE A 16 11.02 -10.77 -3.92
N ARG A 17 10.18 -10.76 -4.97
CA ARG A 17 9.03 -9.86 -5.04
C ARG A 17 7.88 -10.39 -4.21
N SER A 18 7.18 -9.49 -3.51
CA SER A 18 6.00 -9.78 -2.68
C SER A 18 4.74 -10.06 -3.50
N PHE A 19 4.78 -9.86 -4.79
CA PHE A 19 3.66 -10.02 -5.71
C PHE A 19 4.04 -10.88 -6.93
N VAL A 20 3.01 -11.32 -7.66
CA VAL A 20 3.15 -11.91 -8.99
C VAL A 20 2.53 -10.94 -9.99
N LEU A 21 3.32 -10.46 -10.95
CA LEU A 21 2.78 -9.72 -12.08
C LEU A 21 1.89 -10.67 -12.91
N ARG A 22 0.60 -10.67 -12.61
CA ARG A 22 -0.41 -11.20 -13.51
C ARG A 22 -1.05 -10.00 -14.17
N GLU A 23 -0.54 -9.60 -15.33
CA GLU A 23 -1.21 -8.60 -16.14
C GLU A 23 -2.55 -9.17 -16.60
N GLY A 24 -3.59 -8.94 -15.81
CA GLY A 24 -4.96 -9.19 -16.23
C GLY A 24 -5.28 -8.31 -17.44
N ARG A 25 -6.06 -8.83 -18.41
CA ARG A 25 -6.51 -8.03 -19.55
C ARG A 25 -7.31 -6.83 -19.04
N MET A 26 -6.84 -5.63 -19.31
CA MET A 26 -7.60 -4.40 -19.04
C MET A 26 -8.83 -4.32 -19.93
N THR A 27 -9.94 -3.85 -19.38
CA THR A 27 -11.11 -3.48 -20.18
C THR A 27 -10.83 -2.20 -20.96
N PRO A 28 -11.56 -1.92 -22.07
CA PRO A 28 -11.41 -0.66 -22.79
C PRO A 28 -11.59 0.57 -21.90
N ALA A 29 -12.48 0.52 -20.91
CA ALA A 29 -12.69 1.63 -19.97
C ALA A 29 -11.49 1.84 -19.04
N GLN A 30 -10.84 0.77 -18.58
CA GLN A 30 -9.62 0.87 -17.78
C GLN A 30 -8.43 1.37 -18.61
N GLN A 31 -8.31 0.97 -19.88
CA GLN A 31 -7.29 1.49 -20.78
C GLN A 31 -7.48 3.00 -21.00
N ARG A 32 -8.70 3.44 -21.35
CA ARG A 32 -9.00 4.88 -21.48
C ARG A 32 -8.67 5.68 -20.22
N ALA A 33 -8.86 5.11 -19.03
CA ALA A 33 -8.49 5.79 -17.79
C ALA A 33 -7.00 6.16 -17.72
N PHE A 34 -6.11 5.31 -18.26
CA PHE A 34 -4.69 5.65 -18.36
C PHE A 34 -4.45 6.77 -19.38
N ASP A 35 -5.12 6.74 -20.52
CA ASP A 35 -4.95 7.73 -21.57
C ASP A 35 -5.48 9.12 -21.12
N GLU A 36 -6.60 9.17 -20.40
CA GLU A 36 -7.31 10.40 -20.04
C GLU A 36 -6.92 10.96 -18.67
N HIS A 37 -6.56 10.09 -17.69
CA HIS A 37 -6.46 10.49 -16.27
C HIS A 37 -5.06 10.30 -15.67
N TRP A 38 -4.15 9.59 -16.35
CA TRP A 38 -2.81 9.35 -15.79
C TRP A 38 -2.05 10.65 -15.50
N THR A 39 -2.11 11.62 -16.39
CA THR A 39 -1.46 12.93 -16.19
C THR A 39 -1.94 13.64 -14.93
N ARG A 40 -3.19 13.43 -14.52
CA ARG A 40 -3.77 14.04 -13.32
C ARG A 40 -3.46 13.25 -12.06
N PHE A 41 -3.62 11.93 -12.08
CA PHE A 41 -3.52 11.09 -10.90
C PHE A 41 -2.25 10.26 -10.82
N GLY A 42 -1.62 9.94 -11.94
CA GLY A 42 -0.45 9.10 -12.02
C GLY A 42 0.84 9.82 -11.63
N ILE A 43 1.76 9.07 -11.04
CA ILE A 43 3.15 9.47 -10.85
C ILE A 43 4.01 8.43 -11.56
N ASP A 44 4.78 8.88 -12.55
CA ASP A 44 5.78 8.03 -13.18
C ASP A 44 6.97 7.85 -12.23
N TYR A 45 7.37 6.59 -12.04
CA TYR A 45 8.53 6.28 -11.23
C TYR A 45 9.81 6.78 -11.90
N THR A 46 10.57 7.61 -11.20
CA THR A 46 11.80 8.24 -11.68
C THR A 46 13.05 7.75 -10.94
N GLY A 47 12.85 7.08 -9.80
CA GLY A 47 13.93 6.64 -8.91
C GLY A 47 14.55 7.77 -8.10
N THR A 48 13.86 8.92 -7.98
CA THR A 48 14.32 10.09 -7.21
C THR A 48 13.23 10.56 -6.24
N ALA A 49 13.64 11.12 -5.11
CA ALA A 49 12.73 11.60 -4.08
C ALA A 49 11.78 12.66 -4.66
N GLN A 50 10.48 12.53 -4.35
CA GLN A 50 9.43 13.40 -4.84
C GLN A 50 9.13 14.53 -3.87
N ASP A 51 8.80 15.70 -4.40
CA ASP A 51 8.17 16.78 -3.66
C ASP A 51 6.65 16.63 -3.71
N TYR A 52 6.07 15.98 -2.69
CA TYR A 52 4.63 15.75 -2.63
C TYR A 52 3.84 17.04 -2.37
N ALA A 53 4.42 18.04 -1.69
CA ALA A 53 3.75 19.34 -1.52
C ALA A 53 3.55 20.03 -2.88
N ALA A 54 4.55 20.01 -3.73
CA ALA A 54 4.42 20.51 -5.11
C ALA A 54 3.44 19.68 -5.94
N ARG A 55 3.44 18.35 -5.77
CA ARG A 55 2.54 17.43 -6.48
C ARG A 55 1.06 17.65 -6.15
N PHE A 56 0.74 17.98 -4.91
CA PHE A 56 -0.63 18.24 -4.45
C PHE A 56 -0.99 19.73 -4.48
N GLY A 57 0.00 20.64 -4.66
CA GLY A 57 -0.19 22.07 -4.59
C GLY A 57 -0.45 22.59 -3.17
N ARG A 58 -0.17 21.76 -2.15
CA ARG A 58 -0.35 22.08 -0.73
C ARG A 58 0.53 21.21 0.17
N THR A 59 0.72 21.66 1.40
CA THR A 59 1.31 20.84 2.48
C THR A 59 0.19 20.27 3.34
N ALA A 60 0.07 18.95 3.37
CA ALA A 60 -0.91 18.22 4.20
C ALA A 60 -0.28 16.91 4.72
N PRO A 61 -0.83 16.31 5.78
CA PRO A 61 -0.39 14.99 6.23
C PRO A 61 -0.50 13.96 5.10
N LEU A 62 0.57 13.19 4.86
CA LEU A 62 0.67 12.25 3.75
C LEU A 62 0.39 10.83 4.21
N VAL A 63 -0.53 10.14 3.54
CA VAL A 63 -0.93 8.75 3.78
C VAL A 63 -0.51 7.90 2.60
N LEU A 64 0.15 6.78 2.86
CA LEU A 64 0.51 5.78 1.84
C LEU A 64 -0.38 4.55 1.97
N GLU A 65 -1.03 4.12 0.87
CA GLU A 65 -1.72 2.83 0.80
C GLU A 65 -1.01 1.91 -0.20
N ILE A 66 -0.54 0.76 0.29
CA ILE A 66 0.18 -0.24 -0.51
C ILE A 66 -0.76 -1.39 -0.86
N GLY A 67 -0.87 -1.71 -2.15
CA GLY A 67 -1.72 -2.79 -2.63
C GLY A 67 -3.20 -2.43 -2.57
N PHE A 68 -3.58 -1.24 -3.02
CA PHE A 68 -4.96 -0.75 -2.92
C PHE A 68 -5.99 -1.55 -3.75
N GLY A 69 -5.57 -2.49 -4.57
CA GLY A 69 -6.45 -3.35 -5.37
C GLY A 69 -7.41 -2.58 -6.26
N ASN A 70 -8.71 -2.65 -5.99
CA ASN A 70 -9.74 -1.90 -6.72
C ASN A 70 -9.85 -0.42 -6.30
N GLY A 71 -9.14 0.00 -5.24
CA GLY A 71 -9.07 1.39 -4.79
C GLY A 71 -10.31 1.90 -4.05
N GLU A 72 -11.19 1.01 -3.53
CA GLU A 72 -12.41 1.42 -2.82
C GLU A 72 -12.10 2.35 -1.64
N ALA A 73 -11.04 2.06 -0.88
CA ALA A 73 -10.66 2.85 0.29
C ALA A 73 -10.12 4.23 -0.08
N LEU A 74 -9.25 4.32 -1.09
CA LEU A 74 -8.73 5.59 -1.58
C LEU A 74 -9.83 6.45 -2.22
N ALA A 75 -10.74 5.85 -2.98
CA ALA A 75 -11.89 6.54 -3.54
C ALA A 75 -12.80 7.10 -2.43
N TRP A 76 -13.03 6.34 -1.36
CA TRP A 76 -13.78 6.82 -0.21
C TRP A 76 -13.03 7.96 0.52
N ALA A 77 -11.73 7.78 0.77
CA ALA A 77 -10.90 8.76 1.46
C ALA A 77 -10.84 10.09 0.69
N SER A 78 -10.85 10.05 -0.65
CA SER A 78 -10.82 11.26 -1.48
C SER A 78 -11.99 12.21 -1.25
N GLU A 79 -13.11 11.71 -0.74
CA GLU A 79 -14.31 12.47 -0.45
C GLU A 79 -14.48 12.79 1.06
N HIS A 80 -14.02 11.88 1.93
CA HIS A 80 -14.34 11.92 3.35
C HIS A 80 -13.19 12.42 4.22
N ASP A 81 -11.99 12.57 3.63
CA ASP A 81 -10.79 13.00 4.34
C ASP A 81 -9.98 14.01 3.49
N LEU A 82 -10.57 15.18 3.34
CA LEU A 82 -9.99 16.26 2.54
C LEU A 82 -8.79 16.95 3.21
N ALA A 83 -8.58 16.69 4.51
CA ALA A 83 -7.47 17.28 5.26
C ALA A 83 -6.13 16.59 4.99
N ARG A 84 -6.14 15.37 4.42
CA ARG A 84 -4.95 14.57 4.12
C ARG A 84 -4.78 14.34 2.62
N ASP A 85 -3.54 14.08 2.22
CA ASP A 85 -3.17 13.66 0.87
C ASP A 85 -2.80 12.18 0.87
N PHE A 86 -3.14 11.48 -0.22
CA PHE A 86 -3.02 10.04 -0.31
C PHE A 86 -2.16 9.63 -1.51
N ILE A 87 -1.21 8.75 -1.24
CA ILE A 87 -0.44 8.03 -2.27
C ILE A 87 -0.91 6.59 -2.29
N GLY A 88 -1.41 6.13 -3.43
CA GLY A 88 -1.69 4.71 -3.67
C GLY A 88 -0.58 4.07 -4.49
N VAL A 89 -0.13 2.89 -4.09
CA VAL A 89 0.83 2.10 -4.86
C VAL A 89 0.24 0.74 -5.17
N GLU A 90 0.17 0.39 -6.46
CA GLU A 90 -0.38 -0.88 -6.94
C GLU A 90 0.36 -1.32 -8.20
N VAL A 91 0.56 -2.63 -8.34
CA VAL A 91 1.21 -3.22 -9.53
C VAL A 91 0.20 -3.68 -10.59
N HIS A 92 -1.05 -3.91 -10.18
CA HIS A 92 -2.11 -4.46 -11.03
C HIS A 92 -2.84 -3.35 -11.81
N GLY A 93 -2.49 -3.20 -13.10
CA GLY A 93 -3.03 -2.15 -13.97
C GLY A 93 -4.56 -2.00 -13.98
N PRO A 94 -5.35 -3.09 -14.08
CA PRO A 94 -6.83 -3.00 -14.01
C PRO A 94 -7.36 -2.31 -12.76
N GLY A 95 -6.74 -2.53 -11.59
CA GLY A 95 -7.11 -1.85 -10.35
C GLY A 95 -6.82 -0.35 -10.40
N VAL A 96 -5.64 0.02 -10.89
CA VAL A 96 -5.24 1.42 -11.07
C VAL A 96 -6.22 2.14 -12.01
N GLY A 97 -6.52 1.56 -13.19
CA GLY A 97 -7.47 2.16 -14.14
C GLY A 97 -8.89 2.31 -13.56
N ARG A 98 -9.34 1.33 -12.75
CA ARG A 98 -10.63 1.43 -12.05
C ARG A 98 -10.65 2.57 -11.06
N LEU A 99 -9.60 2.72 -10.24
CA LEU A 99 -9.50 3.79 -9.26
C LEU A 99 -9.44 5.16 -9.93
N MET A 100 -8.66 5.33 -11.01
CA MET A 100 -8.59 6.61 -11.73
C MET A 100 -9.96 7.06 -12.24
N ASN A 101 -10.77 6.16 -12.81
CA ASN A 101 -12.15 6.48 -13.20
C ASN A 101 -13.00 6.91 -12.01
N ALA A 102 -12.85 6.25 -10.86
CA ALA A 102 -13.59 6.58 -9.65
C ALA A 102 -13.18 7.95 -9.08
N LEU A 103 -11.88 8.28 -9.12
CA LEU A 103 -11.35 9.58 -8.67
C LEU A 103 -11.77 10.72 -9.62
N ALA A 104 -11.74 10.46 -10.93
CA ALA A 104 -12.18 11.46 -11.93
C ALA A 104 -13.66 11.78 -11.79
N ALA A 105 -14.51 10.77 -11.58
CA ALA A 105 -15.96 10.97 -11.35
C ALA A 105 -16.27 11.79 -10.08
N ARG A 106 -15.34 11.84 -9.13
CA ARG A 106 -15.43 12.60 -7.85
C ARG A 106 -14.71 13.94 -7.89
N ASP A 107 -14.08 14.27 -8.99
CA ASP A 107 -13.19 15.42 -9.10
C ASP A 107 -12.10 15.48 -8.00
N ALA A 108 -11.60 14.32 -7.59
CA ALA A 108 -10.67 14.19 -6.47
C ALA A 108 -9.37 14.96 -6.73
N ALA A 109 -8.89 15.69 -5.71
CA ALA A 109 -7.64 16.47 -5.80
C ALA A 109 -6.50 15.90 -4.93
N ASN A 110 -6.86 15.13 -3.89
CA ASN A 110 -5.98 14.69 -2.80
C ASN A 110 -5.49 13.25 -2.93
N VAL A 111 -5.50 12.65 -4.13
CA VAL A 111 -4.99 11.29 -4.37
C VAL A 111 -4.03 11.29 -5.56
N ARG A 112 -2.88 10.60 -5.41
CA ARG A 112 -1.94 10.29 -6.49
C ARG A 112 -1.56 8.82 -6.46
N LEU A 113 -1.22 8.25 -7.62
CA LEU A 113 -1.08 6.82 -7.80
C LEU A 113 0.24 6.46 -8.48
N TYR A 114 0.90 5.44 -7.95
CA TYR A 114 1.96 4.72 -8.65
C TYR A 114 1.45 3.38 -9.18
N LYS A 115 1.77 3.07 -10.43
CA LYS A 115 1.71 1.70 -10.95
C LYS A 115 3.12 1.12 -10.90
N HIS A 116 3.61 0.75 -9.70
CA HIS A 116 4.99 0.33 -9.50
C HIS A 116 5.14 -0.59 -8.28
N ASP A 117 6.35 -1.18 -8.07
CA ASP A 117 6.71 -1.92 -6.86
C ASP A 117 6.79 -0.96 -5.67
N ALA A 118 6.01 -1.23 -4.63
CA ALA A 118 5.92 -0.37 -3.44
C ALA A 118 7.25 -0.26 -2.69
N VAL A 119 8.10 -1.29 -2.73
CA VAL A 119 9.41 -1.25 -2.07
C VAL A 119 10.34 -0.30 -2.80
N GLU A 120 10.35 -0.31 -4.14
CA GLU A 120 11.16 0.62 -4.93
C GLU A 120 10.67 2.07 -4.75
N VAL A 121 9.35 2.28 -4.70
CA VAL A 121 8.76 3.60 -4.41
C VAL A 121 9.20 4.09 -3.02
N LEU A 122 9.12 3.25 -1.99
CA LEU A 122 9.59 3.59 -0.64
C LEU A 122 11.09 3.90 -0.61
N GLU A 123 11.90 3.08 -1.28
CA GLU A 123 13.37 3.25 -1.29
C GLU A 123 13.81 4.55 -1.94
N ARG A 124 13.16 4.95 -3.04
CA ARG A 124 13.70 5.98 -3.93
C ARG A 124 12.86 7.24 -4.00
N GLU A 125 11.54 7.15 -3.84
CA GLU A 125 10.66 8.26 -4.13
C GLU A 125 9.98 8.88 -2.90
N ILE A 126 9.78 8.10 -1.82
CA ILE A 126 9.24 8.64 -0.58
C ILE A 126 10.38 9.22 0.27
N PRO A 127 10.39 10.53 0.58
CA PRO A 127 11.41 11.11 1.46
C PRO A 127 11.35 10.53 2.88
N GLU A 128 12.47 10.57 3.60
CA GLU A 128 12.53 10.18 5.01
C GLU A 128 11.59 11.04 5.85
N GLY A 129 10.84 10.41 6.75
CA GLY A 129 9.92 11.08 7.65
C GLY A 129 8.69 11.73 7.00
N ALA A 130 8.42 11.47 5.71
CA ALA A 130 7.33 12.13 4.99
C ALA A 130 5.93 11.59 5.33
N LEU A 131 5.83 10.31 5.71
CA LEU A 131 4.53 9.65 5.89
C LEU A 131 4.00 9.80 7.31
N THR A 132 2.78 10.29 7.45
CA THR A 132 2.07 10.33 8.73
C THR A 132 1.28 9.06 9.00
N GLU A 133 0.91 8.32 7.94
CA GLU A 133 0.22 7.05 8.02
C GLU A 133 0.62 6.16 6.84
N ALA A 134 0.71 4.83 7.08
CA ALA A 134 0.82 3.81 6.04
C ALA A 134 -0.24 2.74 6.26
N ARG A 135 -0.84 2.26 5.17
CA ARG A 135 -1.90 1.25 5.14
C ARG A 135 -1.50 0.09 4.24
N ILE A 136 -1.58 -1.11 4.79
CA ILE A 136 -1.32 -2.35 4.03
C ILE A 136 -2.41 -3.34 4.41
N TRP A 137 -3.48 -3.35 3.63
CA TRP A 137 -4.66 -4.14 3.94
C TRP A 137 -4.83 -5.32 2.98
N PHE A 138 -5.00 -6.51 3.55
CA PHE A 138 -5.17 -7.77 2.84
C PHE A 138 -4.08 -8.07 1.80
N PRO A 139 -2.79 -7.90 2.16
CA PRO A 139 -1.71 -8.28 1.26
C PRO A 139 -1.71 -9.79 1.03
N ASP A 140 -1.13 -10.23 -0.09
CA ASP A 140 -1.05 -11.65 -0.45
C ASP A 140 -0.51 -12.51 0.71
N PRO A 141 -1.27 -13.46 1.27
CA PRO A 141 -0.89 -14.22 2.46
C PRO A 141 0.14 -15.31 2.17
N TRP A 142 0.34 -15.69 0.89
CA TRP A 142 1.29 -16.72 0.48
C TRP A 142 1.16 -18.00 1.31
N HIS A 143 0.00 -18.66 1.27
CA HIS A 143 -0.39 -19.79 2.14
C HIS A 143 0.64 -20.93 2.25
N LYS A 144 1.41 -21.21 1.18
CA LYS A 144 2.40 -22.30 1.21
C LYS A 144 3.65 -21.83 1.97
N LYS A 145 4.08 -22.58 3.00
CA LYS A 145 5.24 -22.27 3.86
C LYS A 145 6.50 -21.84 3.07
N ARG A 146 6.80 -22.55 1.95
CA ARG A 146 7.93 -22.19 1.07
C ARG A 146 7.82 -20.81 0.41
N HIS A 147 6.62 -20.20 0.42
CA HIS A 147 6.34 -18.88 -0.15
C HIS A 147 6.24 -17.79 0.90
N ASN A 148 6.29 -18.08 2.20
CA ASN A 148 6.18 -17.06 3.27
C ASN A 148 7.23 -15.96 3.14
N LYS A 149 8.41 -16.28 2.58
CA LYS A 149 9.46 -15.30 2.26
C LYS A 149 9.03 -14.23 1.24
N ARG A 150 7.90 -14.40 0.56
CA ARG A 150 7.30 -13.42 -0.36
C ARG A 150 6.31 -12.48 0.31
N ARG A 151 5.90 -12.74 1.55
CA ARG A 151 5.05 -11.83 2.32
C ARG A 151 5.73 -10.47 2.39
N ILE A 152 4.96 -9.39 2.18
CA ILE A 152 5.55 -8.05 2.18
C ILE A 152 6.01 -7.63 3.58
N ILE A 153 5.29 -8.06 4.62
CA ILE A 153 5.67 -7.76 6.00
C ILE A 153 6.82 -8.68 6.41
N GLN A 154 8.03 -8.16 6.27
CA GLN A 154 9.31 -8.78 6.62
C GLN A 154 10.18 -7.76 7.38
N PRO A 155 11.20 -8.17 8.17
CA PRO A 155 12.03 -7.26 8.94
C PRO A 155 12.64 -6.11 8.13
N ASP A 156 13.22 -6.38 6.98
CA ASP A 156 13.83 -5.36 6.11
C ASP A 156 12.80 -4.35 5.60
N PHE A 157 11.61 -4.83 5.23
CA PHE A 157 10.54 -3.97 4.76
C PHE A 157 10.01 -3.04 5.86
N VAL A 158 9.77 -3.55 7.08
CA VAL A 158 9.25 -2.72 8.17
C VAL A 158 10.29 -1.74 8.68
N ALA A 159 11.59 -2.06 8.55
CA ALA A 159 12.68 -1.12 8.84
C ALA A 159 12.74 0.00 7.78
N LEU A 160 12.65 -0.34 6.49
CA LEU A 160 12.55 0.62 5.40
C LEU A 160 11.34 1.54 5.59
N LEU A 161 10.16 0.97 5.83
CA LEU A 161 8.93 1.74 6.05
C LEU A 161 9.09 2.71 7.24
N ALA A 162 9.69 2.25 8.34
CA ALA A 162 9.95 3.10 9.51
C ALA A 162 10.80 4.34 9.16
N SER A 163 11.78 4.21 8.27
CA SER A 163 12.60 5.36 7.83
C SER A 163 11.79 6.40 7.06
N ARG A 164 10.71 6.01 6.41
CA ARG A 164 9.83 6.91 5.65
C ARG A 164 8.72 7.53 6.48
N MET A 165 8.45 6.97 7.67
CA MET A 165 7.42 7.47 8.57
C MET A 165 7.89 8.68 9.37
N ALA A 166 7.01 9.65 9.53
CA ALA A 166 7.17 10.74 10.50
C ALA A 166 7.20 10.19 11.95
N PRO A 167 7.80 10.92 12.91
CA PRO A 167 7.72 10.54 14.31
C PRO A 167 6.26 10.31 14.76
N ASN A 168 6.01 9.21 15.49
CA ASN A 168 4.68 8.80 15.93
C ASN A 168 3.68 8.48 14.77
N GLY A 169 4.15 8.35 13.53
CA GLY A 169 3.33 7.96 12.37
C GLY A 169 2.67 6.61 12.58
N LEU A 170 1.48 6.42 12.01
CA LEU A 170 0.64 5.24 12.17
C LEU A 170 0.87 4.24 11.03
N LEU A 171 1.17 2.99 11.37
CA LEU A 171 1.07 1.86 10.45
C LEU A 171 -0.18 1.05 10.76
N HIS A 172 -1.02 0.84 9.74
CA HIS A 172 -2.21 0.01 9.85
C HIS A 172 -2.12 -1.19 8.90
N LEU A 173 -2.01 -2.37 9.48
CA LEU A 173 -2.04 -3.65 8.78
C LEU A 173 -3.38 -4.32 8.99
N ALA A 174 -3.91 -5.02 7.97
CA ALA A 174 -5.08 -5.87 8.12
C ALA A 174 -4.94 -7.13 7.28
N THR A 175 -5.45 -8.26 7.78
CA THR A 175 -5.48 -9.53 7.06
C THR A 175 -6.66 -10.38 7.51
N ASP A 176 -7.19 -11.23 6.61
CA ASP A 176 -8.22 -12.24 6.89
C ASP A 176 -7.63 -13.65 7.04
N TRP A 177 -6.29 -13.76 7.11
CA TRP A 177 -5.56 -15.02 7.23
C TRP A 177 -4.78 -15.08 8.55
N GLN A 178 -5.29 -15.84 9.52
CA GLN A 178 -4.71 -15.94 10.87
C GLN A 178 -3.21 -16.23 10.89
N PRO A 179 -2.65 -17.20 10.13
CA PRO A 179 -1.20 -17.45 10.15
C PRO A 179 -0.38 -16.28 9.58
N TYR A 180 -1.00 -15.35 8.86
CA TYR A 180 -0.33 -14.13 8.45
C TYR A 180 -0.45 -13.03 9.50
N ALA A 181 -1.57 -12.94 10.22
CA ALA A 181 -1.69 -12.04 11.38
C ALA A 181 -0.65 -12.37 12.45
N GLU A 182 -0.47 -13.66 12.76
CA GLU A 182 0.56 -14.14 13.71
C GLU A 182 1.98 -13.77 13.23
N HIS A 183 2.29 -13.96 11.95
CA HIS A 183 3.56 -13.55 11.37
C HIS A 183 3.77 -12.03 11.40
N MET A 184 2.71 -11.24 11.10
CA MET A 184 2.77 -9.78 11.19
C MET A 184 3.09 -9.33 12.62
N LEU A 185 2.43 -9.91 13.63
CA LEU A 185 2.72 -9.66 15.04
C LEU A 185 4.18 -9.99 15.37
N GLU A 186 4.66 -11.19 15.02
CA GLU A 186 6.04 -11.62 15.27
C GLU A 186 7.07 -10.62 14.69
N VAL A 187 6.91 -10.23 13.42
CA VAL A 187 7.81 -9.29 12.75
C VAL A 187 7.75 -7.91 13.40
N MET A 188 6.56 -7.40 13.67
CA MET A 188 6.36 -6.04 14.18
C MET A 188 6.80 -5.89 15.63
N GLU A 189 6.52 -6.89 16.50
CA GLU A 189 6.95 -6.88 17.90
C GLU A 189 8.48 -7.02 18.04
N SER A 190 9.14 -7.64 17.05
CA SER A 190 10.60 -7.75 16.99
C SER A 190 11.29 -6.50 16.42
N ALA A 191 10.55 -5.55 15.86
CA ALA A 191 11.07 -4.39 15.17
C ALA A 191 11.16 -3.17 16.12
N PRO A 192 12.37 -2.73 16.53
CA PRO A 192 12.54 -1.71 17.58
C PRO A 192 12.02 -0.33 17.20
N ALA A 193 11.85 -0.07 15.88
CA ALA A 193 11.31 1.19 15.38
C ALA A 193 9.78 1.30 15.52
N TRP A 194 9.10 0.26 16.00
CA TRP A 194 7.65 0.21 16.07
C TRP A 194 7.17 -0.14 17.47
N ARG A 195 6.03 0.43 17.85
CA ARG A 195 5.34 0.14 19.09
C ARG A 195 3.88 -0.18 18.78
N ASN A 196 3.38 -1.30 19.27
CA ASN A 196 1.97 -1.66 19.14
C ASN A 196 1.10 -0.60 19.85
N ALA A 197 0.15 -0.03 19.14
CA ALA A 197 -0.67 1.08 19.63
C ALA A 197 -1.76 0.62 20.63
N ILE A 198 -2.07 -0.68 20.66
CA ILE A 198 -3.08 -1.27 21.55
C ILE A 198 -2.40 -1.85 22.79
N GLY A 199 -1.34 -2.61 22.58
CA GLY A 199 -0.57 -3.28 23.62
C GLY A 199 0.21 -4.45 23.01
N PRO A 200 1.30 -4.90 23.66
CA PRO A 200 2.15 -5.96 23.12
C PRO A 200 1.35 -7.21 22.73
N GLY A 201 1.52 -7.68 21.49
CA GLY A 201 0.87 -8.87 20.97
C GLY A 201 -0.63 -8.75 20.72
N GLN A 202 -1.22 -7.57 20.84
CA GLN A 202 -2.67 -7.36 20.69
C GLN A 202 -3.03 -6.89 19.29
N CYS A 203 -4.16 -7.39 18.78
CA CYS A 203 -4.84 -6.84 17.61
C CYS A 203 -5.81 -5.73 18.03
N ALA A 204 -6.05 -4.80 17.12
CA ALA A 204 -7.03 -3.74 17.31
C ALA A 204 -8.44 -4.23 16.94
N GLU A 205 -9.45 -3.58 17.50
CA GLU A 205 -10.77 -3.56 16.88
C GLU A 205 -10.69 -2.83 15.53
N LYS A 206 -11.57 -3.19 14.59
CA LYS A 206 -11.64 -2.53 13.29
C LYS A 206 -11.84 -1.02 13.46
N PRO A 207 -10.86 -0.17 13.05
CA PRO A 207 -11.03 1.27 13.16
C PRO A 207 -12.16 1.79 12.26
N ALA A 208 -12.88 2.82 12.73
CA ALA A 208 -14.02 3.41 12.00
C ALA A 208 -13.64 3.97 10.61
N TRP A 209 -12.38 4.40 10.44
CA TRP A 209 -11.87 4.90 9.15
C TRP A 209 -11.50 3.81 8.14
N ARG A 210 -11.43 2.54 8.56
CA ARG A 210 -11.21 1.42 7.64
C ARG A 210 -12.55 0.93 7.12
N ILE A 211 -12.88 1.33 5.91
CA ILE A 211 -14.10 0.85 5.25
C ILE A 211 -14.01 -0.66 4.99
N GLU A 212 -15.16 -1.29 4.88
CA GLU A 212 -15.25 -2.69 4.48
C GLU A 212 -14.98 -2.83 2.98
N THR A 213 -13.87 -3.46 2.62
CA THR A 213 -13.48 -3.68 1.22
C THR A 213 -14.17 -4.90 0.61
N HIS A 214 -14.11 -5.01 -0.72
CA HIS A 214 -14.62 -6.20 -1.43
C HIS A 214 -13.96 -7.51 -0.93
N PHE A 215 -12.67 -7.48 -0.64
CA PHE A 215 -11.93 -8.64 -0.13
C PHE A 215 -12.43 -9.04 1.26
N GLU A 216 -12.62 -8.09 2.15
CA GLU A 216 -13.15 -8.32 3.49
C GLU A 216 -14.57 -8.93 3.43
N ARG A 217 -15.48 -8.35 2.63
CA ARG A 217 -16.83 -8.90 2.42
C ARG A 217 -16.80 -10.34 1.93
N ARG A 218 -15.83 -10.69 1.08
CA ARG A 218 -15.65 -12.07 0.61
C ARG A 218 -15.14 -12.97 1.73
N GLY A 219 -14.14 -12.55 2.50
CA GLY A 219 -13.59 -13.30 3.63
C GLY A 219 -14.64 -13.58 4.70
N LEU A 220 -15.40 -12.56 5.10
CA LEU A 220 -16.49 -12.68 6.07
C LEU A 220 -17.56 -13.68 5.63
N ARG A 221 -17.93 -13.69 4.34
CA ARG A 221 -18.88 -14.70 3.80
C ARG A 221 -18.36 -16.14 3.86
N LEU A 222 -17.04 -16.30 3.90
CA LEU A 222 -16.39 -17.61 4.05
C LEU A 222 -16.14 -17.98 5.52
N GLY A 223 -16.59 -17.14 6.47
CA GLY A 223 -16.41 -17.34 7.90
C GLY A 223 -15.01 -17.00 8.42
N HIS A 224 -14.21 -16.25 7.64
CA HIS A 224 -12.89 -15.80 8.09
C HIS A 224 -13.04 -14.65 9.07
N GLY A 225 -12.21 -14.63 10.12
CA GLY A 225 -11.99 -13.44 10.95
C GLY A 225 -11.15 -12.41 10.21
N VAL A 226 -11.12 -11.19 10.72
CA VAL A 226 -10.21 -10.15 10.25
C VAL A 226 -9.40 -9.66 11.45
N TRP A 227 -8.10 -9.53 11.26
CA TRP A 227 -7.16 -9.03 12.26
C TRP A 227 -6.64 -7.68 11.79
N ASP A 228 -6.93 -6.63 12.57
CA ASP A 228 -6.38 -5.29 12.42
C ASP A 228 -5.21 -5.12 13.39
N LEU A 229 -4.07 -4.62 12.90
CA LEU A 229 -2.89 -4.36 13.72
C LEU A 229 -2.49 -2.90 13.54
N LEU A 230 -2.34 -2.18 14.65
CA LEU A 230 -1.98 -0.77 14.68
C LEU A 230 -0.63 -0.58 15.37
N TYR A 231 0.31 0.04 14.68
CA TYR A 231 1.63 0.35 15.21
C TYR A 231 1.94 1.83 15.05
N ARG A 232 2.65 2.38 16.04
CA ARG A 232 3.21 3.73 15.97
C ARG A 232 4.71 3.65 15.78
N LYS A 233 5.26 4.52 14.94
CA LYS A 233 6.70 4.71 14.89
C LYS A 233 7.20 5.21 16.24
N ALA A 234 8.21 4.53 16.80
CA ALA A 234 8.86 4.88 18.06
C ALA A 234 9.72 6.14 17.95
#